data_1fc93742ca1e716b8b96f78c2e156ab4
#
_entry.id   1fc93742ca1e716b8b96f78c2e156ab4
#
_cell.length_a   1.000
_cell.length_b   1.000
_cell.length_c   1.000
_cell.angle_alpha   90.00
_cell.angle_beta   90.00
_cell.angle_gamma   90.00
#
_symmetry.space_group_name_H-M   'P 1'
#
loop_
_entity.id
_entity.type
_entity.pdbx_description
1 polymer ?
#
loop_
_entity_poly.entity_id
_entity_poly.type
_entity_poly.pdbx_seq_one_letter_code
_entity_poly.pdbx_strand_id
1 'polypeptide(L)'
;MKQKIRNAYEITDAKISFVSLVDKAANKRQFLITKAENGQANFASYGRIVKADAETHHVTGVVYEPMVEDSHGNYMTEAEITKAAYWFAKNGDKVDLQHSFEPMEGATVVETWIAKADFQIGDETITKGTWLMTVEVKDDAV
;
A
#
# COMPACT_ATOMS: atom_id res chain seq x y z
N MET A 1 -15.43 -0.68 -11.97
CA MET A 1 -15.53 -0.02 -13.28
C MET A 1 -14.23 0.71 -13.59
N LYS A 2 -13.81 0.68 -14.84
CA LYS A 2 -12.54 1.29 -15.25
C LYS A 2 -12.77 2.26 -16.41
N GLN A 3 -12.11 3.44 -16.32
CA GLN A 3 -12.03 4.39 -17.42
C GLN A 3 -10.58 4.50 -17.85
N LYS A 4 -10.38 4.65 -19.15
CA LYS A 4 -9.03 4.76 -19.68
C LYS A 4 -8.53 6.19 -19.59
N ILE A 5 -7.32 6.39 -19.08
CA ILE A 5 -6.57 7.64 -19.17
C ILE A 5 -5.21 7.31 -19.77
N ARG A 6 -4.88 7.91 -20.91
CA ARG A 6 -3.69 7.54 -21.69
C ARG A 6 -3.70 6.02 -21.92
N ASN A 7 -2.71 5.31 -21.36
CA ASN A 7 -2.60 3.86 -21.44
C ASN A 7 -2.99 3.17 -20.14
N ALA A 8 -3.58 3.89 -19.20
CA ALA A 8 -3.95 3.36 -17.89
C ALA A 8 -5.47 3.38 -17.72
N TYR A 9 -5.98 2.55 -16.84
CA TYR A 9 -7.41 2.44 -16.54
C TYR A 9 -7.68 2.83 -15.12
N GLU A 10 -8.74 3.63 -14.93
CA GLU A 10 -9.15 4.06 -13.60
C GLU A 10 -9.78 2.90 -12.81
N ILE A 11 -9.39 2.79 -11.54
CA ILE A 11 -10.02 1.89 -10.60
C ILE A 11 -10.89 2.71 -9.67
N THR A 12 -12.14 2.28 -9.49
CA THR A 12 -13.09 2.90 -8.57
C THR A 12 -13.59 1.85 -7.58
N ASP A 13 -13.99 2.33 -6.39
CA ASP A 13 -14.56 1.49 -5.33
C ASP A 13 -13.66 0.32 -4.94
N ALA A 14 -12.35 0.54 -4.93
CA ALA A 14 -11.39 -0.48 -4.54
C ALA A 14 -11.52 -0.77 -3.04
N LYS A 15 -11.55 -2.05 -2.71
CA LYS A 15 -11.61 -2.52 -1.33
C LYS A 15 -10.36 -3.32 -1.05
N ILE A 16 -9.36 -2.64 -0.53
CA ILE A 16 -8.06 -3.25 -0.25
C ILE A 16 -8.20 -4.07 1.04
N SER A 17 -8.00 -5.37 0.95
CA SER A 17 -8.18 -6.29 2.07
C SER A 17 -6.88 -6.57 2.80
N PHE A 18 -5.77 -6.60 2.07
CA PHE A 18 -4.47 -6.96 2.63
C PHE A 18 -3.40 -6.01 2.15
N VAL A 19 -2.44 -5.74 3.03
CA VAL A 19 -1.17 -5.14 2.67
C VAL A 19 -0.09 -6.12 3.07
N SER A 20 0.69 -6.57 2.11
CA SER A 20 1.75 -7.56 2.34
C SER A 20 3.10 -6.91 2.17
N LEU A 21 4.02 -7.17 3.10
CA LEU A 21 5.41 -6.73 2.95
C LEU A 21 6.14 -7.85 2.23
N VAL A 22 6.51 -7.62 0.98
CA VAL A 22 7.08 -8.66 0.13
C VAL A 22 8.46 -8.26 -0.36
N ASP A 23 9.30 -9.26 -0.57
CA ASP A 23 10.59 -9.05 -1.22
C ASP A 23 10.38 -8.98 -2.72
N LYS A 24 11.08 -8.06 -3.34
CA LYS A 24 11.11 -7.94 -4.78
C LYS A 24 12.55 -8.03 -5.26
N ALA A 25 12.74 -8.26 -6.55
CA ALA A 25 14.05 -8.43 -7.14
C ALA A 25 15.07 -7.42 -6.60
N ALA A 26 16.33 -7.82 -6.48
CA ALA A 26 17.44 -7.01 -6.00
C ALA A 26 17.33 -6.60 -4.53
N ASN A 27 16.76 -7.46 -3.70
CA ASN A 27 16.65 -7.27 -2.26
C ASN A 27 15.85 -6.04 -1.84
N LYS A 28 14.94 -5.60 -2.68
CA LYS A 28 14.05 -4.50 -2.36
C LYS A 28 12.76 -5.04 -1.79
N ARG A 29 12.23 -4.33 -0.81
CA ARG A 29 10.92 -4.64 -0.24
C ARG A 29 9.89 -3.67 -0.77
N GLN A 30 8.68 -4.15 -0.90
CA GLN A 30 7.55 -3.34 -1.34
C GLN A 30 6.31 -3.77 -0.57
N PHE A 31 5.34 -2.87 -0.48
CA PHE A 31 3.99 -3.27 -0.10
C PHE A 31 3.31 -3.85 -1.32
N LEU A 32 2.68 -5.00 -1.14
CA LEU A 32 1.74 -5.53 -2.12
C LEU A 32 0.36 -5.37 -1.54
N ILE A 33 -0.48 -4.58 -2.20
CA ILE A 33 -1.85 -4.36 -1.76
C ILE A 33 -2.77 -5.23 -2.60
N THR A 34 -3.71 -5.88 -1.95
CA THR A 34 -4.61 -6.80 -2.64
C THR A 34 -6.02 -6.69 -2.09
N LYS A 35 -6.99 -6.96 -2.97
CA LYS A 35 -8.31 -7.36 -2.57
C LYS A 35 -8.38 -8.87 -2.79
N ALA A 36 -8.62 -9.62 -1.73
CA ALA A 36 -8.70 -11.07 -1.81
C ALA A 36 -10.08 -11.54 -1.34
N GLU A 37 -10.68 -12.42 -2.12
CA GLU A 37 -11.94 -13.05 -1.78
C GLU A 37 -11.79 -14.55 -2.01
N ASN A 38 -12.21 -15.34 -1.04
CA ASN A 38 -12.16 -16.82 -1.15
C ASN A 38 -10.77 -17.31 -1.52
N GLY A 39 -9.73 -16.66 -0.98
CA GLY A 39 -8.35 -17.06 -1.21
C GLY A 39 -7.76 -16.62 -2.54
N GLN A 40 -8.50 -15.81 -3.31
CA GLN A 40 -8.02 -15.32 -4.60
C GLN A 40 -7.94 -13.81 -4.59
N ALA A 41 -6.85 -13.28 -5.13
CA ALA A 41 -6.68 -11.85 -5.28
C ALA A 41 -7.30 -11.40 -6.60
N ASN A 42 -8.23 -10.44 -6.55
CA ASN A 42 -8.84 -9.85 -7.75
C ASN A 42 -8.34 -8.44 -8.03
N PHE A 43 -7.44 -7.93 -7.23
CA PHE A 43 -6.75 -6.68 -7.47
C PHE A 43 -5.40 -6.75 -6.77
N ALA A 44 -4.36 -6.30 -7.43
CA ALA A 44 -3.03 -6.26 -6.85
C ALA A 44 -2.27 -5.06 -7.38
N SER A 45 -1.49 -4.44 -6.53
CA SER A 45 -0.59 -3.37 -6.91
C SER A 45 0.56 -3.30 -5.90
N TYR A 46 1.70 -2.78 -6.33
CA TYR A 46 2.88 -2.64 -5.48
C TYR A 46 3.10 -1.19 -5.12
N GLY A 47 3.29 -0.95 -3.83
CA GLY A 47 3.70 0.35 -3.32
C GLY A 47 5.14 0.30 -2.85
N ARG A 48 5.85 1.40 -2.96
CA ARG A 48 7.27 1.44 -2.62
C ARG A 48 7.48 1.79 -1.16
N ILE A 49 8.51 1.19 -0.57
CA ILE A 49 8.97 1.54 0.78
C ILE A 49 9.79 2.82 0.67
N VAL A 50 9.50 3.79 1.51
CA VAL A 50 10.20 5.08 1.50
C VAL A 50 11.07 5.28 2.74
N LYS A 51 10.84 4.50 3.82
CA LYS A 51 11.64 4.60 5.03
C LYS A 51 11.57 3.28 5.78
N ALA A 52 12.71 2.83 6.29
CA ALA A 52 12.77 1.69 7.20
C ALA A 52 13.68 2.06 8.35
N ASP A 53 13.22 1.82 9.58
CA ASP A 53 13.94 2.14 10.79
C ASP A 53 14.18 0.86 11.58
N ALA A 54 15.41 0.39 11.59
CA ALA A 54 15.76 -0.88 12.24
C ALA A 54 15.68 -0.78 13.78
N GLU A 55 15.87 0.39 14.34
CA GLU A 55 15.80 0.54 15.80
C GLU A 55 14.37 0.42 16.30
N THR A 56 13.42 1.02 15.60
CA THR A 56 12.02 0.98 16.00
C THR A 56 11.25 -0.14 15.34
N HIS A 57 11.85 -0.82 14.36
CA HIS A 57 11.21 -1.86 13.56
C HIS A 57 10.01 -1.35 12.77
N HIS A 58 10.10 -0.10 12.31
CA HIS A 58 9.03 0.51 11.51
C HIS A 58 9.41 0.57 10.03
N VAL A 59 8.46 0.20 9.18
CA VAL A 59 8.59 0.33 7.74
C VAL A 59 7.47 1.23 7.25
N THR A 60 7.82 2.31 6.57
CA THR A 60 6.84 3.25 6.01
C THR A 60 6.90 3.17 4.49
N GLY A 61 5.74 3.09 3.88
CA GLY A 61 5.67 3.01 2.44
C GLY A 61 4.47 3.72 1.86
N VAL A 62 4.56 3.93 0.55
CA VAL A 62 3.46 4.43 -0.26
C VAL A 62 2.60 3.23 -0.62
N VAL A 63 1.33 3.27 -0.24
CA VAL A 63 0.38 2.24 -0.63
C VAL A 63 -0.13 2.52 -2.05
N TYR A 64 -0.51 3.75 -2.31
CA TYR A 64 -0.99 4.14 -3.64
C TYR A 64 -0.88 5.66 -3.84
N GLU A 65 -0.46 6.07 -5.04
CA GLU A 65 -0.30 7.49 -5.40
C GLU A 65 -1.40 7.90 -6.37
N PRO A 66 -1.95 9.14 -6.23
CA PRO A 66 -3.00 9.58 -7.13
C PRO A 66 -2.48 9.84 -8.53
N MET A 67 -3.24 9.40 -9.54
CA MET A 67 -3.00 9.71 -10.93
C MET A 67 -1.67 9.20 -11.48
N VAL A 68 -1.11 8.18 -10.85
CA VAL A 68 0.11 7.51 -11.31
C VAL A 68 -0.25 6.10 -11.72
N GLU A 69 0.14 5.70 -12.92
CA GLU A 69 -0.11 4.35 -13.40
C GLU A 69 0.67 3.35 -12.55
N ASP A 70 -0.02 2.33 -12.06
CA ASP A 70 0.60 1.29 -11.24
C ASP A 70 1.21 0.20 -12.12
N SER A 71 1.80 -0.83 -11.49
CA SER A 71 2.49 -1.90 -12.20
C SER A 71 1.57 -2.76 -13.06
N HIS A 72 0.27 -2.62 -12.90
CA HIS A 72 -0.74 -3.39 -13.63
C HIS A 72 -1.52 -2.55 -14.63
N GLY A 73 -1.05 -1.34 -14.93
CA GLY A 73 -1.68 -0.48 -15.91
C GLY A 73 -2.95 0.21 -15.42
N ASN A 74 -3.10 0.39 -14.13
CA ASN A 74 -4.25 1.03 -13.53
C ASN A 74 -3.84 2.30 -12.80
N TYR A 75 -4.82 3.16 -12.50
CA TYR A 75 -4.59 4.34 -11.66
C TYR A 75 -5.84 4.62 -10.83
N MET A 76 -5.66 5.43 -9.79
CA MET A 76 -6.76 5.88 -8.94
C MET A 76 -6.67 7.39 -8.74
N THR A 77 -7.84 8.01 -8.63
CA THR A 77 -7.91 9.42 -8.26
C THR A 77 -7.71 9.58 -6.75
N GLU A 78 -7.40 10.80 -6.31
CA GLU A 78 -7.25 11.08 -4.88
C GLU A 78 -8.52 10.68 -4.11
N ALA A 79 -9.70 10.96 -4.64
CA ALA A 79 -10.96 10.64 -3.99
C ALA A 79 -11.13 9.12 -3.83
N GLU A 80 -10.78 8.36 -4.84
CA GLU A 80 -10.92 6.91 -4.78
C GLU A 80 -9.89 6.28 -3.84
N ILE A 81 -8.68 6.83 -3.82
CA ILE A 81 -7.65 6.39 -2.88
C ILE A 81 -8.10 6.62 -1.44
N THR A 82 -8.67 7.79 -1.17
CA THR A 82 -9.17 8.11 0.17
C THR A 82 -10.27 7.14 0.60
N LYS A 83 -11.19 6.82 -0.30
CA LYS A 83 -12.24 5.83 -0.03
C LYS A 83 -11.63 4.46 0.30
N ALA A 84 -10.65 4.05 -0.50
CA ALA A 84 -10.00 2.75 -0.29
C ALA A 84 -9.26 2.70 1.04
N ALA A 85 -8.55 3.77 1.38
CA ALA A 85 -7.82 3.85 2.64
C ALA A 85 -8.76 3.81 3.84
N TYR A 86 -9.87 4.52 3.76
CA TYR A 86 -10.85 4.53 4.85
C TYR A 86 -11.54 3.17 4.98
N TRP A 87 -11.83 2.53 3.87
CA TRP A 87 -12.39 1.18 3.90
C TRP A 87 -11.42 0.20 4.57
N PHE A 88 -10.15 0.30 4.22
CA PHE A 88 -9.11 -0.55 4.81
C PHE A 88 -9.02 -0.34 6.33
N ALA A 89 -9.03 0.92 6.76
CA ALA A 89 -8.96 1.25 8.19
C ALA A 89 -10.12 0.63 8.98
N LYS A 90 -11.29 0.54 8.35
CA LYS A 90 -12.48 -0.02 9.00
C LYS A 90 -12.54 -1.53 8.92
N ASN A 91 -12.09 -2.12 7.83
CA ASN A 91 -12.39 -3.51 7.50
C ASN A 91 -11.17 -4.37 7.22
N GLY A 92 -10.10 -3.77 6.74
CA GLY A 92 -8.91 -4.50 6.34
C GLY A 92 -8.02 -4.81 7.52
N ASP A 93 -7.22 -3.86 7.88
CA ASP A 93 -6.22 -3.87 8.95
C ASP A 93 -5.36 -5.13 9.04
N LYS A 94 -5.23 -5.85 7.95
CA LYS A 94 -4.46 -7.08 7.92
C LYS A 94 -3.15 -6.87 7.19
N VAL A 95 -2.08 -7.27 7.84
CA VAL A 95 -0.75 -7.22 7.26
C VAL A 95 -0.21 -8.65 7.27
N ASP A 96 0.31 -9.10 6.14
CA ASP A 96 1.00 -10.37 6.11
C ASP A 96 2.39 -10.21 5.53
N LEU A 97 3.18 -11.25 5.64
CA LEU A 97 4.51 -11.30 5.08
C LEU A 97 4.48 -12.28 3.91
N GLN A 98 5.10 -11.89 2.80
CA GLN A 98 5.24 -12.75 1.62
C GLN A 98 3.91 -13.18 1.00
N HIS A 99 2.87 -12.36 1.18
CA HIS A 99 1.61 -12.53 0.45
C HIS A 99 0.90 -13.85 0.79
N SER A 100 0.87 -14.19 2.07
CA SER A 100 0.24 -15.44 2.51
C SER A 100 -1.27 -15.30 2.69
N PHE A 101 -1.81 -14.07 2.72
CA PHE A 101 -3.21 -13.76 3.00
C PHE A 101 -3.67 -14.18 4.39
N GLU A 102 -2.74 -14.37 5.29
CA GLU A 102 -3.02 -14.66 6.69
C GLU A 102 -2.45 -13.53 7.54
N PRO A 103 -3.10 -13.19 8.65
CA PRO A 103 -2.53 -12.18 9.55
C PRO A 103 -1.13 -12.61 9.99
N MET A 104 -0.19 -11.69 9.85
CA MET A 104 1.17 -11.95 10.24
C MET A 104 1.34 -11.70 11.73
N GLU A 105 1.80 -12.73 12.45
CA GLU A 105 2.11 -12.57 13.86
C GLU A 105 3.29 -11.62 14.01
N GLY A 106 3.14 -10.62 14.85
CA GLY A 106 4.21 -9.66 15.11
C GLY A 106 4.34 -8.55 14.10
N ALA A 107 3.36 -8.41 13.20
CA ALA A 107 3.30 -7.26 12.29
C ALA A 107 2.01 -6.51 12.51
N THR A 108 2.09 -5.20 12.64
CA THR A 108 0.94 -4.36 12.98
C THR A 108 0.99 -3.06 12.20
N VAL A 109 -0.14 -2.67 11.64
CA VAL A 109 -0.29 -1.33 11.09
C VAL A 109 -0.39 -0.37 12.25
N VAL A 110 0.60 0.51 12.39
CA VAL A 110 0.60 1.48 13.46
C VAL A 110 0.16 2.86 12.98
N GLU A 111 0.19 3.08 11.68
CA GLU A 111 -0.25 4.34 11.11
C GLU A 111 -0.68 4.11 9.67
N THR A 112 -1.80 4.70 9.28
CA THR A 112 -2.27 4.70 7.90
C THR A 112 -2.92 6.06 7.67
N TRP A 113 -2.50 6.76 6.61
CA TRP A 113 -2.99 8.14 6.42
C TRP A 113 -2.93 8.55 4.95
N ILE A 114 -3.65 9.61 4.66
CA ILE A 114 -3.62 10.28 3.35
C ILE A 114 -2.81 11.56 3.53
N ALA A 115 -1.85 11.79 2.66
CA ALA A 115 -1.05 13.01 2.69
C ALA A 115 -1.95 14.22 2.44
N LYS A 116 -1.92 15.18 3.37
CA LYS A 116 -2.78 16.38 3.29
C LYS A 116 -2.12 17.49 2.48
N ALA A 117 -0.85 17.35 2.17
CA ALA A 117 -0.06 18.28 1.37
C ALA A 117 1.14 17.53 0.83
N ASP A 118 1.82 18.13 -0.15
CA ASP A 118 3.08 17.56 -0.62
C ASP A 118 4.13 17.68 0.49
N PHE A 119 4.96 16.66 0.63
CA PHE A 119 6.04 16.69 1.61
C PHE A 119 7.16 15.73 1.20
N GLN A 120 8.26 15.77 1.93
CA GLN A 120 9.44 14.95 1.65
C GLN A 120 9.64 13.90 2.74
N ILE A 121 10.00 12.69 2.31
CA ILE A 121 10.56 11.67 3.20
C ILE A 121 11.90 11.28 2.59
N GLY A 122 13.00 11.67 3.24
CA GLY A 122 14.32 11.46 2.65
C GLY A 122 14.42 12.15 1.29
N ASP A 123 14.75 11.40 0.27
CA ASP A 123 14.85 11.89 -1.11
C ASP A 123 13.56 11.74 -1.89
N GLU A 124 12.51 11.23 -1.27
CA GLU A 124 11.25 10.96 -1.93
C GLU A 124 10.28 12.12 -1.73
N THR A 125 9.65 12.56 -2.81
CA THR A 125 8.56 13.53 -2.73
C THR A 125 7.24 12.78 -2.68
N ILE A 126 6.45 13.09 -1.66
CA ILE A 126 5.13 12.50 -1.47
C ILE A 126 4.11 13.55 -1.86
N THR A 127 3.26 13.25 -2.82
CA THR A 127 2.26 14.20 -3.29
C THR A 127 0.99 14.13 -2.44
N LYS A 128 0.30 15.27 -2.35
CA LYS A 128 -1.00 15.35 -1.68
C LYS A 128 -1.94 14.27 -2.26
N GLY A 129 -2.67 13.61 -1.38
CA GLY A 129 -3.61 12.56 -1.79
C GLY A 129 -3.02 11.16 -1.81
N THR A 130 -1.73 11.02 -1.60
CA THR A 130 -1.07 9.72 -1.51
C THR A 130 -1.48 9.02 -0.23
N TRP A 131 -1.74 7.72 -0.34
CA TRP A 131 -2.01 6.87 0.82
C TRP A 131 -0.70 6.25 1.28
N LEU A 132 -0.36 6.51 2.55
CA LEU A 132 0.85 5.96 3.18
C LEU A 132 0.47 5.10 4.36
N MET A 133 1.39 4.23 4.74
CA MET A 133 1.20 3.32 5.86
C MET A 133 2.52 3.06 6.53
N THR A 134 2.50 2.99 7.86
CA THR A 134 3.64 2.53 8.65
C THR A 134 3.25 1.24 9.33
N VAL A 135 4.12 0.25 9.20
CA VAL A 135 3.94 -1.07 9.80
C VAL A 135 5.08 -1.31 10.77
N GLU A 136 4.74 -1.74 11.97
CA GLU A 136 5.73 -2.22 12.92
C GLU A 136 5.89 -3.72 12.73
N VAL A 137 7.12 -4.16 12.53
CA VAL A 137 7.40 -5.59 12.37
C VAL A 137 8.26 -6.05 13.53
N LYS A 138 8.10 -7.30 13.89
CA LYS A 138 8.81 -7.90 14.99
C LYS A 138 10.17 -8.40 14.53
N ASP A 139 11.17 -8.26 15.38
CA ASP A 139 12.50 -8.80 15.16
C ASP A 139 13.20 -8.22 13.92
N ASP A 140 13.85 -9.04 13.15
CA ASP A 140 14.79 -8.62 12.11
C ASP A 140 14.17 -8.49 10.74
N ALA A 141 12.87 -8.31 10.66
CA ALA A 141 12.21 -8.16 9.37
C ALA A 141 12.44 -6.78 8.75
N VAL A 142 13.02 -5.86 9.49
CA VAL A 142 13.34 -4.50 8.98
C VAL A 142 14.78 -4.44 8.54
#